data_174eb1ffb0bc2550ae786b652b9745a4
#
_entry.id   174eb1ffb0bc2550ae786b652b9745a4
#
_cell.length_a   1.000
_cell.length_b   1.000
_cell.length_c   1.000
_cell.angle_alpha   90.00
_cell.angle_beta   90.00
_cell.angle_gamma   90.00
#
_symmetry.space_group_name_H-M   'P 1'
#
loop_
_entity.id
_entity.type
_entity.pdbx_description
1 polymer ?
#
loop_
_entity_poly.entity_id
_entity_poly.type
_entity_poly.pdbx_seq_one_letter_code
_entity_poly.pdbx_strand_id
1 'polypeptide(L)'
;MNQNQGTITRVRGVVVDVAFRHGNLPSINNALFLETENTGKLVLEVQEHLDANTVRTIAMGPTTGLRRGLIVDDSEQPIRVPVGSQTLGRLFNVLGEPIDGGEPLSEVSHHPIHKKAPPLRQQRLVNKPYITGIKAIDLLTPYPQGGKIGLFGGAGVGKTLLMIELMRHTIQEHAGIVLFSGVGERIREGNELWLEMQESGVIEDTILVFGQMNEPPGARLRVPLTALTMAEYFRDYEHRPVLLFIDNIFRYIQAGQEVSALLGRLPSAVGYQPTLDSEMGELQERITTTSRGSITSVQAVYVPADDLTDPAIVATFAHLDSSTVLSRRQASQGFYPAIDPLQSKSSLLAPQAVGWEHYRIASEVRSLLARYEQLQDVIAILGMEELSPEDRQAVLRARRIQRFLTQPFFVSEPFTDIPGKYVSLDQTLRGFRQILSGRYDHIPEQAFYMTGTIEDVLDKARRLEGGEE
;
A
#
# COMPACT_ATOMS: atom_id res chain seq x y z
N MET A 1 -6.52 21.23 -37.63
CA MET A 1 -5.07 21.03 -37.56
C MET A 1 -4.80 19.63 -38.06
N ASN A 2 -3.84 19.43 -38.97
CA ASN A 2 -3.50 18.06 -39.42
C ASN A 2 -2.92 17.33 -38.20
N GLN A 3 -3.65 16.33 -37.72
CA GLN A 3 -3.17 15.43 -36.66
C GLN A 3 -1.90 14.74 -37.15
N ASN A 4 -0.86 14.66 -36.29
CA ASN A 4 0.36 13.93 -36.59
C ASN A 4 0.04 12.43 -36.64
N GLN A 5 0.07 11.84 -37.82
CA GLN A 5 -0.34 10.46 -38.06
C GLN A 5 0.86 9.58 -38.37
N GLY A 6 0.92 8.45 -37.69
CA GLY A 6 1.88 7.37 -37.95
C GLY A 6 1.23 6.14 -38.55
N THR A 7 2.05 5.21 -39.01
CA THR A 7 1.63 3.92 -39.57
C THR A 7 2.37 2.80 -38.86
N ILE A 8 1.64 1.78 -38.44
CA ILE A 8 2.23 0.58 -37.80
C ILE A 8 3.12 -0.14 -38.81
N THR A 9 4.40 -0.32 -38.47
CA THR A 9 5.38 -1.03 -39.29
C THR A 9 5.67 -2.42 -38.76
N ARG A 10 5.55 -2.63 -37.45
CA ARG A 10 5.83 -3.93 -36.81
C ARG A 10 4.97 -4.10 -35.54
N VAL A 11 4.50 -5.32 -35.33
CA VAL A 11 3.81 -5.75 -34.10
C VAL A 11 4.54 -6.97 -33.53
N ARG A 12 4.94 -6.89 -32.26
CA ARG A 12 5.57 -8.00 -31.53
C ARG A 12 4.99 -8.10 -30.12
N GLY A 13 3.91 -8.86 -29.96
CA GLY A 13 3.17 -8.88 -28.71
C GLY A 13 2.62 -7.50 -28.42
N VAL A 14 2.92 -6.96 -27.23
CA VAL A 14 2.49 -5.61 -26.80
C VAL A 14 3.42 -4.49 -27.29
N VAL A 15 4.54 -4.81 -27.93
CA VAL A 15 5.45 -3.82 -28.52
C VAL A 15 5.06 -3.56 -29.96
N VAL A 16 4.84 -2.30 -30.30
CA VAL A 16 4.41 -1.85 -31.62
C VAL A 16 5.35 -0.74 -32.10
N ASP A 17 5.95 -0.95 -33.30
CA ASP A 17 6.79 0.06 -33.93
C ASP A 17 5.91 0.85 -34.93
N VAL A 18 5.96 2.19 -34.83
CA VAL A 18 5.13 3.12 -35.61
C VAL A 18 6.02 4.11 -36.35
N ALA A 19 5.88 4.21 -37.65
CA ALA A 19 6.59 5.16 -38.49
C ALA A 19 5.74 6.41 -38.74
N PHE A 20 6.38 7.59 -38.58
CA PHE A 20 5.80 8.90 -38.85
C PHE A 20 6.42 9.50 -40.11
N ARG A 21 5.58 10.17 -40.91
CA ARG A 21 6.06 10.85 -42.11
C ARG A 21 6.74 12.18 -41.72
N HIS A 22 7.77 12.55 -42.45
CA HIS A 22 8.46 13.85 -42.33
C HIS A 22 9.24 14.09 -41.04
N GLY A 23 9.65 13.03 -40.29
CA GLY A 23 10.53 13.19 -39.12
C GLY A 23 9.89 13.91 -37.92
N ASN A 24 8.58 14.09 -37.90
CA ASN A 24 7.87 14.65 -36.76
C ASN A 24 7.52 13.55 -35.76
N LEU A 25 8.53 13.12 -34.99
CA LEU A 25 8.36 12.05 -34.03
C LEU A 25 7.60 12.53 -32.78
N PRO A 26 6.63 11.74 -32.29
CA PRO A 26 6.04 11.94 -30.96
C PRO A 26 7.09 11.95 -29.86
N SER A 27 6.87 12.77 -28.86
CA SER A 27 7.76 12.79 -27.68
C SER A 27 7.66 11.46 -26.90
N ILE A 28 8.73 11.12 -26.18
CA ILE A 28 8.69 9.98 -25.25
C ILE A 28 7.54 10.17 -24.24
N ASN A 29 6.84 9.11 -23.91
CA ASN A 29 5.63 9.04 -23.09
C ASN A 29 4.36 9.60 -23.76
N ASN A 30 4.39 10.12 -25.00
CA ASN A 30 3.16 10.48 -25.68
C ASN A 30 2.24 9.26 -25.87
N ALA A 31 0.94 9.49 -25.75
CA ALA A 31 -0.09 8.52 -26.05
C ALA A 31 -0.44 8.58 -27.54
N LEU A 32 -0.41 7.44 -28.20
CA LEU A 32 -0.90 7.29 -29.57
C LEU A 32 -2.20 6.50 -29.53
N PHE A 33 -3.17 6.91 -30.32
CA PHE A 33 -4.49 6.31 -30.37
C PHE A 33 -4.73 5.60 -31.70
N LEU A 34 -5.36 4.44 -31.64
CA LEU A 34 -5.93 3.80 -32.82
C LEU A 34 -7.25 3.13 -32.45
N GLU A 35 -8.16 3.10 -33.41
CA GLU A 35 -9.38 2.32 -33.30
C GLU A 35 -9.20 0.98 -33.99
N THR A 36 -9.63 -0.08 -33.31
CA THR A 36 -9.61 -1.44 -33.85
C THR A 36 -11.03 -2.00 -33.89
N GLU A 37 -11.34 -2.76 -34.93
CA GLU A 37 -12.68 -3.37 -35.08
C GLU A 37 -13.03 -4.34 -33.94
N ASN A 38 -12.01 -4.95 -33.30
CA ASN A 38 -12.20 -6.00 -32.32
C ASN A 38 -12.12 -5.55 -30.85
N THR A 39 -11.38 -4.47 -30.54
CA THR A 39 -11.11 -4.05 -29.15
C THR A 39 -11.45 -2.60 -28.88
N GLY A 40 -12.03 -1.88 -29.85
CA GLY A 40 -12.32 -0.45 -29.72
C GLY A 40 -11.04 0.39 -29.72
N LYS A 41 -11.00 1.40 -28.88
CA LYS A 41 -9.87 2.32 -28.77
C LYS A 41 -8.70 1.65 -28.05
N LEU A 42 -7.55 1.57 -28.70
CA LEU A 42 -6.29 1.11 -28.11
C LEU A 42 -5.32 2.28 -27.95
N VAL A 43 -4.65 2.32 -26.80
CA VAL A 43 -3.62 3.33 -26.51
C VAL A 43 -2.24 2.68 -26.53
N LEU A 44 -1.32 3.30 -27.26
CA LEU A 44 0.09 2.93 -27.32
C LEU A 44 0.92 4.06 -26.69
N GLU A 45 1.84 3.76 -25.79
CA GLU A 45 2.73 4.76 -25.19
C GLU A 45 4.13 4.70 -25.82
N VAL A 46 4.64 5.83 -26.25
CA VAL A 46 5.98 5.95 -26.86
C VAL A 46 7.06 5.71 -25.81
N GLN A 47 7.93 4.71 -26.06
CA GLN A 47 9.01 4.33 -25.16
C GLN A 47 10.40 4.76 -25.63
N GLU A 48 10.65 4.73 -26.94
CA GLU A 48 11.94 5.09 -27.51
C GLU A 48 11.82 5.49 -28.98
N HIS A 49 12.75 6.30 -29.45
CA HIS A 49 12.93 6.60 -30.86
C HIS A 49 13.95 5.61 -31.44
N LEU A 50 13.52 4.80 -32.44
CA LEU A 50 14.39 3.81 -33.09
C LEU A 50 15.29 4.44 -34.14
N ASP A 51 14.74 5.41 -34.88
CA ASP A 51 15.43 6.16 -35.93
C ASP A 51 14.73 7.53 -36.14
N ALA A 52 15.09 8.26 -37.18
CA ALA A 52 14.55 9.58 -37.49
C ALA A 52 13.04 9.61 -37.78
N ASN A 53 12.42 8.46 -38.05
CA ASN A 53 11.01 8.38 -38.48
C ASN A 53 10.20 7.35 -37.67
N THR A 54 10.83 6.52 -36.84
CA THR A 54 10.18 5.38 -36.20
C THR A 54 10.28 5.46 -34.68
N VAL A 55 9.15 5.30 -34.01
CA VAL A 55 9.06 5.16 -32.56
C VAL A 55 8.68 3.74 -32.19
N ARG A 56 9.17 3.29 -31.05
CA ARG A 56 8.74 2.05 -30.41
C ARG A 56 7.81 2.37 -29.27
N THR A 57 6.70 1.65 -29.23
CA THR A 57 5.64 1.87 -28.25
C THR A 57 5.31 0.60 -27.49
N ILE A 58 4.67 0.73 -26.33
CA ILE A 58 4.00 -0.37 -25.62
C ILE A 58 2.49 -0.13 -25.59
N ALA A 59 1.72 -1.21 -25.77
CA ALA A 59 0.27 -1.17 -25.74
C ALA A 59 -0.26 -1.22 -24.30
N MET A 60 -1.28 -0.41 -24.01
CA MET A 60 -2.02 -0.42 -22.75
C MET A 60 -3.20 -1.39 -22.74
N GLY A 61 -3.46 -2.05 -23.85
CA GLY A 61 -4.52 -3.03 -24.02
C GLY A 61 -4.10 -4.18 -24.94
N PRO A 62 -5.02 -5.13 -25.22
CA PRO A 62 -4.73 -6.28 -26.09
C PRO A 62 -4.39 -5.83 -27.52
N THR A 63 -3.35 -6.45 -28.08
CA THR A 63 -2.88 -6.17 -29.47
C THR A 63 -3.42 -7.16 -30.49
N THR A 64 -4.38 -7.98 -30.10
CA THR A 64 -5.01 -8.97 -30.99
C THR A 64 -5.70 -8.28 -32.16
N GLY A 65 -5.38 -8.67 -33.39
CA GLY A 65 -5.93 -8.06 -34.60
C GLY A 65 -5.14 -6.88 -35.14
N LEU A 66 -4.11 -6.39 -34.44
CA LEU A 66 -3.22 -5.37 -35.01
C LEU A 66 -2.44 -5.94 -36.21
N ARG A 67 -2.35 -5.11 -37.25
CA ARG A 67 -1.61 -5.43 -38.48
C ARG A 67 -0.79 -4.23 -38.94
N ARG A 68 0.20 -4.50 -39.75
CA ARG A 68 0.97 -3.46 -40.43
C ARG A 68 0.05 -2.61 -41.31
N GLY A 69 0.35 -1.34 -41.41
CA GLY A 69 -0.39 -0.40 -42.27
C GLY A 69 -1.58 0.29 -41.56
N LEU A 70 -1.92 -0.10 -40.32
CA LEU A 70 -2.92 0.65 -39.55
C LEU A 70 -2.39 2.05 -39.21
N ILE A 71 -3.29 3.02 -39.26
CA ILE A 71 -2.99 4.42 -38.93
C ILE A 71 -3.14 4.61 -37.42
N VAL A 72 -2.24 5.41 -36.87
CA VAL A 72 -2.17 5.74 -35.45
C VAL A 72 -2.09 7.26 -35.32
N ASP A 73 -2.92 7.83 -34.48
CA ASP A 73 -2.97 9.28 -34.21
C ASP A 73 -2.12 9.63 -32.98
N ASP A 74 -1.21 10.60 -33.12
CA ASP A 74 -0.47 11.15 -31.99
C ASP A 74 -1.35 12.14 -31.22
N SER A 75 -1.51 11.95 -29.92
CA SER A 75 -2.23 12.88 -29.06
C SER A 75 -1.46 14.15 -28.72
N GLU A 76 -0.16 14.18 -29.07
CA GLU A 76 0.80 15.23 -28.68
C GLU A 76 0.97 15.39 -27.15
N GLN A 77 0.46 14.45 -26.38
CA GLN A 77 0.45 14.47 -24.90
C GLN A 77 0.65 13.06 -24.31
N PRO A 78 1.14 12.97 -23.10
CA PRO A 78 1.13 11.71 -22.34
C PRO A 78 -0.30 11.24 -22.04
N ILE A 79 -0.44 9.99 -21.58
CA ILE A 79 -1.71 9.48 -21.05
C ILE A 79 -2.21 10.42 -19.95
N ARG A 80 -3.46 10.82 -20.03
CA ARG A 80 -4.13 11.72 -19.07
C ARG A 80 -5.31 11.02 -18.45
N VAL A 81 -5.46 11.20 -17.15
CA VAL A 81 -6.51 10.55 -16.35
C VAL A 81 -7.38 11.57 -15.64
N PRO A 82 -8.66 11.27 -15.39
CA PRO A 82 -9.57 12.17 -14.71
C PRO A 82 -9.12 12.37 -13.26
N VAL A 83 -9.36 13.57 -12.73
CA VAL A 83 -9.04 13.95 -11.34
C VAL A 83 -10.17 14.80 -10.76
N GLY A 84 -10.32 14.75 -9.45
CA GLY A 84 -11.29 15.56 -8.71
C GLY A 84 -12.36 14.72 -8.02
N SER A 85 -13.25 15.39 -7.27
CA SER A 85 -14.25 14.75 -6.41
C SER A 85 -15.22 13.80 -7.16
N GLN A 86 -15.41 13.98 -8.46
CA GLN A 86 -16.24 13.07 -9.27
C GLN A 86 -15.60 11.67 -9.46
N THR A 87 -14.34 11.49 -9.12
CA THR A 87 -13.67 10.19 -9.17
C THR A 87 -13.85 9.38 -7.87
N LEU A 88 -14.39 9.99 -6.82
CA LEU A 88 -14.68 9.30 -5.56
C LEU A 88 -15.78 8.24 -5.74
N GLY A 89 -15.65 7.14 -5.03
CA GLY A 89 -16.58 6.03 -5.12
C GLY A 89 -16.45 5.16 -6.37
N ARG A 90 -15.48 5.44 -7.24
CA ARG A 90 -15.39 4.84 -8.57
C ARG A 90 -14.19 3.92 -8.74
N LEU A 91 -14.34 2.99 -9.66
CA LEU A 91 -13.31 2.03 -10.08
C LEU A 91 -12.85 2.33 -11.51
N PHE A 92 -11.53 2.46 -11.71
CA PHE A 92 -10.91 2.84 -12.96
C PHE A 92 -9.91 1.81 -13.50
N ASN A 93 -9.75 1.79 -14.81
CA ASN A 93 -8.62 1.14 -15.48
C ASN A 93 -7.38 2.06 -15.51
N VAL A 94 -6.29 1.59 -16.13
CA VAL A 94 -5.03 2.35 -16.27
C VAL A 94 -5.18 3.67 -17.02
N LEU A 95 -6.15 3.78 -17.91
CA LEU A 95 -6.43 4.99 -18.71
C LEU A 95 -7.36 5.98 -17.99
N GLY A 96 -7.80 5.63 -16.75
CA GLY A 96 -8.77 6.43 -16.00
C GLY A 96 -10.20 6.31 -16.54
N GLU A 97 -10.51 5.28 -17.29
CA GLU A 97 -11.87 4.99 -17.72
C GLU A 97 -12.60 4.20 -16.62
N PRO A 98 -13.83 4.61 -16.25
CA PRO A 98 -14.62 3.86 -15.27
C PRO A 98 -14.93 2.45 -15.74
N ILE A 99 -14.74 1.45 -14.87
CA ILE A 99 -15.02 0.04 -15.15
C ILE A 99 -16.00 -0.59 -14.14
N ASP A 100 -16.65 0.25 -13.34
CA ASP A 100 -17.64 -0.14 -12.32
C ASP A 100 -19.08 -0.23 -12.87
N GLY A 101 -19.29 0.00 -14.18
CA GLY A 101 -20.61 0.01 -14.80
C GLY A 101 -21.44 1.27 -14.49
N GLY A 102 -20.87 2.24 -13.77
CA GLY A 102 -21.53 3.51 -13.49
C GLY A 102 -21.54 4.48 -14.69
N GLU A 103 -22.23 5.62 -14.51
CA GLU A 103 -22.31 6.66 -15.54
C GLU A 103 -20.92 7.19 -15.92
N PRO A 104 -20.70 7.52 -17.20
CA PRO A 104 -19.48 8.18 -17.64
C PRO A 104 -19.24 9.49 -16.91
N LEU A 105 -17.97 9.80 -16.62
CA LEU A 105 -17.60 11.07 -16.01
C LEU A 105 -17.79 12.22 -17.02
N SER A 106 -18.48 13.27 -16.60
CA SER A 106 -18.69 14.49 -17.40
C SER A 106 -17.96 15.68 -16.76
N GLU A 107 -17.39 16.54 -17.60
CA GLU A 107 -16.76 17.82 -17.19
C GLU A 107 -15.65 17.67 -16.11
N VAL A 108 -14.84 16.62 -16.20
CA VAL A 108 -13.71 16.39 -15.28
C VAL A 108 -12.41 16.93 -15.83
N SER A 109 -11.58 17.45 -14.95
CA SER A 109 -10.21 17.81 -15.28
C SER A 109 -9.36 16.54 -15.50
N HIS A 110 -8.43 16.60 -16.46
CA HIS A 110 -7.52 15.50 -16.74
C HIS A 110 -6.08 15.91 -16.52
N HIS A 111 -5.32 15.09 -15.82
CA HIS A 111 -3.89 15.31 -15.55
C HIS A 111 -3.03 14.20 -16.15
N PRO A 112 -1.79 14.53 -16.64
CA PRO A 112 -0.89 13.54 -17.20
C PRO A 112 -0.35 12.63 -16.11
N ILE A 113 -0.20 11.33 -16.42
CA ILE A 113 0.36 10.36 -15.45
C ILE A 113 1.86 10.52 -15.28
N HIS A 114 2.56 10.98 -16.32
CA HIS A 114 3.99 11.29 -16.26
C HIS A 114 4.19 12.72 -15.77
N LYS A 115 4.60 12.83 -14.51
CA LYS A 115 4.94 14.08 -13.84
C LYS A 115 6.25 13.94 -13.09
N LYS A 116 6.97 15.05 -12.96
CA LYS A 116 8.13 15.13 -12.08
C LYS A 116 7.69 15.18 -10.62
N ALA A 117 8.50 14.62 -9.74
CA ALA A 117 8.33 14.77 -8.30
C ALA A 117 8.32 16.26 -7.89
N PRO A 118 7.60 16.63 -6.82
CA PRO A 118 7.64 18.00 -6.30
C PRO A 118 9.08 18.43 -6.02
N PRO A 119 9.49 19.66 -6.40
CA PRO A 119 10.83 20.14 -6.17
C PRO A 119 11.13 20.24 -4.66
N LEU A 120 12.38 20.04 -4.24
CA LEU A 120 12.82 20.04 -2.85
C LEU A 120 12.29 21.22 -2.02
N ARG A 121 12.21 22.42 -2.61
CA ARG A 121 11.67 23.61 -1.95
C ARG A 121 10.18 23.50 -1.54
N GLN A 122 9.42 22.63 -2.19
CA GLN A 122 8.01 22.39 -1.90
C GLN A 122 7.79 21.21 -0.94
N GLN A 123 8.76 20.32 -0.84
CA GLN A 123 8.69 19.19 0.07
C GLN A 123 8.83 19.67 1.53
N ARG A 124 8.11 19.00 2.41
CA ARG A 124 8.15 19.23 3.86
C ARG A 124 8.58 17.95 4.55
N LEU A 125 9.62 18.05 5.37
CA LEU A 125 9.93 16.97 6.31
C LEU A 125 8.89 17.01 7.42
N VAL A 126 8.05 16.00 7.47
CA VAL A 126 7.04 15.86 8.51
C VAL A 126 7.48 14.76 9.46
N ASN A 127 7.99 15.13 10.62
CA ASN A 127 8.33 14.20 11.70
C ASN A 127 7.12 13.98 12.63
N LYS A 128 5.91 13.91 12.04
CA LYS A 128 4.68 13.67 12.80
C LYS A 128 4.17 12.26 12.51
N PRO A 129 3.75 11.50 13.53
CA PRO A 129 3.10 10.24 13.33
C PRO A 129 1.72 10.44 12.68
N TYR A 130 1.42 9.59 11.71
CA TYR A 130 0.08 9.37 11.22
C TYR A 130 -0.60 8.37 12.15
N ILE A 131 -1.51 8.86 12.97
CA ILE A 131 -2.18 8.04 13.99
C ILE A 131 -3.19 7.13 13.29
N THR A 132 -2.99 5.83 13.45
CA THR A 132 -3.82 4.80 12.82
C THR A 132 -4.99 4.37 13.69
N GLY A 133 -4.95 4.63 15.00
CA GLY A 133 -5.90 4.10 15.97
C GLY A 133 -5.74 2.61 16.27
N ILE A 134 -4.67 2.00 15.74
CA ILE A 134 -4.32 0.60 15.96
C ILE A 134 -3.11 0.54 16.90
N LYS A 135 -3.32 0.04 18.11
CA LYS A 135 -2.32 0.06 19.20
C LYS A 135 -0.96 -0.49 18.78
N ALA A 136 -0.95 -1.62 18.08
CA ALA A 136 0.29 -2.28 17.68
C ALA A 136 1.11 -1.43 16.70
N ILE A 137 0.45 -0.72 15.79
CA ILE A 137 1.10 0.19 14.84
C ILE A 137 1.55 1.44 15.55
N ASP A 138 0.63 2.13 16.21
CA ASP A 138 0.88 3.45 16.78
C ASP A 138 1.95 3.40 17.87
N LEU A 139 2.03 2.30 18.65
CA LEU A 139 3.06 2.12 19.66
C LEU A 139 4.43 1.74 19.07
N LEU A 140 4.46 0.69 18.23
CA LEU A 140 5.71 -0.01 17.88
C LEU A 140 6.27 0.36 16.52
N THR A 141 5.39 0.74 15.58
CA THR A 141 5.76 1.08 14.20
C THR A 141 5.04 2.32 13.71
N PRO A 142 5.12 3.46 14.45
CA PRO A 142 4.37 4.65 14.09
C PRO A 142 4.64 5.03 12.62
N TYR A 143 3.56 5.23 11.86
CA TYR A 143 3.63 5.59 10.46
C TYR A 143 3.97 7.08 10.32
N PRO A 144 4.95 7.46 9.49
CA PRO A 144 5.20 8.88 9.23
C PRO A 144 4.13 9.45 8.30
N GLN A 145 3.58 10.61 8.65
CA GLN A 145 2.68 11.33 7.77
C GLN A 145 3.40 11.74 6.48
N GLY A 146 2.86 11.35 5.34
CA GLY A 146 3.52 11.57 4.05
C GLY A 146 4.70 10.63 3.79
N GLY A 147 4.87 9.61 4.62
CA GLY A 147 5.89 8.58 4.47
C GLY A 147 5.41 7.36 3.68
N LYS A 148 6.32 6.43 3.51
CA LYS A 148 6.15 5.19 2.73
C LYS A 148 6.26 4.00 3.65
N ILE A 149 5.20 3.24 3.77
CA ILE A 149 5.09 2.09 4.67
C ILE A 149 5.05 0.81 3.84
N GLY A 150 5.96 -0.11 4.12
CA GLY A 150 5.91 -1.47 3.58
C GLY A 150 5.06 -2.37 4.47
N LEU A 151 4.05 -3.02 3.88
CA LEU A 151 3.23 -4.03 4.54
C LEU A 151 3.65 -5.41 4.05
N PHE A 152 4.33 -6.17 4.91
CA PHE A 152 4.86 -7.49 4.61
C PHE A 152 3.95 -8.55 5.20
N GLY A 153 3.68 -9.61 4.46
CA GLY A 153 2.91 -10.74 4.97
C GLY A 153 2.45 -11.68 3.85
N GLY A 154 2.39 -12.95 4.17
CA GLY A 154 1.89 -13.99 3.29
C GLY A 154 0.35 -13.96 3.16
N ALA A 155 -0.20 -14.94 2.47
CA ALA A 155 -1.66 -15.11 2.38
C ALA A 155 -2.24 -15.54 3.75
N GLY A 156 -3.47 -15.08 4.05
CA GLY A 156 -4.23 -15.50 5.22
C GLY A 156 -3.80 -14.90 6.56
N VAL A 157 -2.98 -13.85 6.58
CA VAL A 157 -2.54 -13.19 7.83
C VAL A 157 -3.37 -11.95 8.18
N GLY A 158 -4.47 -11.68 7.47
CA GLY A 158 -5.36 -10.54 7.72
C GLY A 158 -4.90 -9.23 7.07
N LYS A 159 -4.10 -9.28 5.99
CA LYS A 159 -3.61 -8.09 5.28
C LYS A 159 -4.76 -7.21 4.78
N THR A 160 -5.74 -7.79 4.10
CA THR A 160 -6.89 -7.06 3.54
C THR A 160 -7.72 -6.39 4.64
N LEU A 161 -8.03 -7.11 5.72
CA LEU A 161 -8.76 -6.55 6.87
C LEU A 161 -8.02 -5.37 7.50
N LEU A 162 -6.69 -5.48 7.66
CA LEU A 162 -5.88 -4.37 8.16
C LEU A 162 -5.92 -3.16 7.23
N MET A 163 -5.87 -3.37 5.90
CA MET A 163 -5.94 -2.28 4.92
C MET A 163 -7.29 -1.57 4.98
N ILE A 164 -8.40 -2.30 5.00
CA ILE A 164 -9.75 -1.72 5.05
C ILE A 164 -9.96 -0.96 6.38
N GLU A 165 -9.46 -1.49 7.49
CA GLU A 165 -9.52 -0.78 8.78
C GLU A 165 -8.72 0.54 8.75
N LEU A 166 -7.54 0.55 8.15
CA LEU A 166 -6.75 1.77 7.93
C LEU A 166 -7.48 2.78 7.03
N MET A 167 -8.16 2.30 5.98
CA MET A 167 -8.99 3.15 5.10
C MET A 167 -10.12 3.81 5.89
N ARG A 168 -10.85 3.01 6.67
CA ARG A 168 -11.93 3.49 7.52
C ARG A 168 -11.46 4.58 8.48
N HIS A 169 -10.36 4.33 9.20
CA HIS A 169 -9.81 5.32 10.14
C HIS A 169 -9.31 6.58 9.43
N THR A 170 -8.75 6.45 8.22
CA THR A 170 -8.35 7.61 7.42
C THR A 170 -9.53 8.51 7.08
N ILE A 171 -10.62 7.91 6.65
CA ILE A 171 -11.83 8.64 6.25
C ILE A 171 -12.49 9.28 7.47
N GLN A 172 -12.71 8.50 8.53
CA GLN A 172 -13.48 8.94 9.70
C GLN A 172 -12.73 9.88 10.61
N GLU A 173 -11.44 9.60 10.88
CA GLU A 173 -10.67 10.34 11.88
C GLU A 173 -9.81 11.46 11.28
N HIS A 174 -9.41 11.32 10.01
CA HIS A 174 -8.53 12.30 9.35
C HIS A 174 -9.23 13.13 8.27
N ALA A 175 -10.51 12.86 7.97
CA ALA A 175 -11.24 13.43 6.82
C ALA A 175 -10.41 13.33 5.51
N GLY A 176 -9.66 12.26 5.40
CA GLY A 176 -8.74 11.95 4.30
C GLY A 176 -9.45 11.35 3.09
N ILE A 177 -8.69 11.21 2.01
CA ILE A 177 -9.08 10.47 0.81
C ILE A 177 -8.25 9.20 0.75
N VAL A 178 -8.88 8.13 0.33
CA VAL A 178 -8.20 6.84 0.11
C VAL A 178 -8.09 6.58 -1.39
N LEU A 179 -6.91 6.16 -1.82
CA LEU A 179 -6.68 5.61 -3.16
C LEU A 179 -6.12 4.20 -3.04
N PHE A 180 -6.66 3.31 -3.84
CA PHE A 180 -6.18 1.95 -3.93
C PHE A 180 -5.71 1.65 -5.35
N SER A 181 -4.45 1.26 -5.48
CA SER A 181 -3.81 0.86 -6.73
C SER A 181 -3.60 -0.65 -6.73
N GLY A 182 -4.45 -1.38 -7.43
CA GLY A 182 -4.36 -2.84 -7.59
C GLY A 182 -3.48 -3.19 -8.78
N VAL A 183 -2.27 -3.70 -8.54
CA VAL A 183 -1.27 -3.97 -9.57
C VAL A 183 -1.04 -5.46 -9.73
N GLY A 184 -1.48 -6.01 -10.85
CA GLY A 184 -1.27 -7.43 -11.18
C GLY A 184 -1.98 -8.40 -10.25
N GLU A 185 -3.02 -7.97 -9.56
CA GLU A 185 -3.84 -8.81 -8.69
C GLU A 185 -4.86 -9.64 -9.49
N ARG A 186 -5.40 -10.67 -8.87
CA ARG A 186 -6.42 -11.50 -9.47
C ARG A 186 -7.74 -10.74 -9.53
N ILE A 187 -8.50 -10.93 -10.62
CA ILE A 187 -9.83 -10.32 -10.82
C ILE A 187 -10.75 -10.60 -9.62
N ARG A 188 -10.73 -11.84 -9.11
CA ARG A 188 -11.55 -12.26 -7.98
C ARG A 188 -11.21 -11.49 -6.70
N GLU A 189 -9.92 -11.34 -6.39
CA GLU A 189 -9.45 -10.62 -5.19
C GLU A 189 -9.79 -9.12 -5.27
N GLY A 190 -9.67 -8.52 -6.47
CA GLY A 190 -10.08 -7.14 -6.70
C GLY A 190 -11.60 -6.92 -6.55
N ASN A 191 -12.41 -7.88 -7.01
CA ASN A 191 -13.86 -7.82 -6.86
C ASN A 191 -14.29 -8.03 -5.39
N GLU A 192 -13.68 -8.99 -4.69
CA GLU A 192 -13.92 -9.22 -3.26
C GLU A 192 -13.61 -7.94 -2.45
N LEU A 193 -12.45 -7.32 -2.70
CA LEU A 193 -12.06 -6.07 -2.05
C LEU A 193 -13.07 -4.94 -2.32
N TRP A 194 -13.54 -4.80 -3.55
CA TRP A 194 -14.53 -3.76 -3.91
C TRP A 194 -15.86 -3.98 -3.18
N LEU A 195 -16.34 -5.22 -3.09
CA LEU A 195 -17.56 -5.57 -2.34
C LEU A 195 -17.38 -5.30 -0.83
N GLU A 196 -16.26 -5.71 -0.24
CA GLU A 196 -15.95 -5.44 1.17
C GLU A 196 -15.89 -3.93 1.47
N MET A 197 -15.37 -3.11 0.53
CA MET A 197 -15.36 -1.65 0.68
C MET A 197 -16.77 -1.05 0.59
N GLN A 198 -17.66 -1.63 -0.22
CA GLN A 198 -19.07 -1.21 -0.28
C GLN A 198 -19.79 -1.55 1.02
N GLU A 199 -19.64 -2.78 1.51
CA GLU A 199 -20.27 -3.25 2.75
C GLU A 199 -19.79 -2.47 3.98
N SER A 200 -18.51 -2.14 4.04
CA SER A 200 -17.92 -1.34 5.12
C SER A 200 -18.18 0.16 5.03
N GLY A 201 -18.78 0.63 3.92
CA GLY A 201 -19.11 2.05 3.70
C GLY A 201 -17.91 2.97 3.47
N VAL A 202 -16.71 2.41 3.19
CA VAL A 202 -15.51 3.21 2.91
C VAL A 202 -15.39 3.61 1.44
N ILE A 203 -16.22 3.06 0.57
CA ILE A 203 -16.11 3.26 -0.87
C ILE A 203 -16.33 4.71 -1.29
N GLU A 204 -17.22 5.45 -0.64
CA GLU A 204 -17.64 6.81 -1.03
C GLU A 204 -16.48 7.82 -1.05
N ASP A 205 -15.49 7.68 -0.17
CA ASP A 205 -14.28 8.50 -0.11
C ASP A 205 -13.04 7.76 -0.64
N THR A 206 -13.25 6.70 -1.43
CA THR A 206 -12.18 5.87 -1.99
C THR A 206 -12.20 5.90 -3.51
N ILE A 207 -11.03 5.89 -4.12
CA ILE A 207 -10.82 5.73 -5.57
C ILE A 207 -10.03 4.45 -5.77
N LEU A 208 -10.51 3.57 -6.66
CA LEU A 208 -9.80 2.35 -7.03
C LEU A 208 -9.28 2.45 -8.46
N VAL A 209 -8.03 2.02 -8.65
CA VAL A 209 -7.41 1.93 -9.99
C VAL A 209 -6.81 0.54 -10.13
N PHE A 210 -7.33 -0.26 -11.04
CA PHE A 210 -6.88 -1.63 -11.25
C PHE A 210 -6.19 -1.83 -12.59
N GLY A 211 -5.10 -2.59 -12.55
CA GLY A 211 -4.45 -3.22 -13.68
C GLY A 211 -4.21 -4.68 -13.31
N GLN A 212 -5.16 -5.52 -13.68
CA GLN A 212 -5.23 -6.90 -13.21
C GLN A 212 -4.20 -7.81 -13.89
N MET A 213 -4.06 -9.04 -13.40
CA MET A 213 -3.05 -10.01 -13.84
C MET A 213 -3.17 -10.38 -15.33
N ASN A 214 -4.37 -10.33 -15.90
CA ASN A 214 -4.63 -10.62 -17.31
C ASN A 214 -4.34 -9.44 -18.24
N GLU A 215 -4.10 -8.25 -17.70
CA GLU A 215 -3.79 -7.07 -18.50
C GLU A 215 -2.32 -7.04 -18.98
N PRO A 216 -2.04 -6.36 -20.10
CA PRO A 216 -0.68 -6.23 -20.61
C PRO A 216 0.29 -5.62 -19.59
N PRO A 217 1.59 -5.96 -19.67
CA PRO A 217 2.58 -5.41 -18.73
C PRO A 217 2.68 -3.88 -18.80
N GLY A 218 2.41 -3.25 -19.96
CA GLY A 218 2.33 -1.79 -20.09
C GLY A 218 1.26 -1.20 -19.18
N ALA A 219 0.05 -1.76 -19.15
CA ALA A 219 -1.02 -1.33 -18.27
C ALA A 219 -0.64 -1.50 -16.79
N ARG A 220 -0.19 -2.71 -16.41
CA ARG A 220 0.23 -3.01 -15.02
C ARG A 220 1.35 -2.08 -14.52
N LEU A 221 2.26 -1.68 -15.39
CA LEU A 221 3.34 -0.74 -15.08
C LEU A 221 2.83 0.71 -14.86
N ARG A 222 1.72 1.09 -15.45
CA ARG A 222 1.20 2.47 -15.38
C ARG A 222 0.10 2.70 -14.34
N VAL A 223 -0.55 1.64 -13.86
CA VAL A 223 -1.62 1.72 -12.84
C VAL A 223 -1.21 2.51 -11.59
N PRO A 224 -0.02 2.30 -10.97
CA PRO A 224 0.38 3.11 -9.83
C PRO A 224 0.56 4.58 -10.16
N LEU A 225 0.99 4.92 -11.39
CA LEU A 225 1.14 6.31 -11.84
C LEU A 225 -0.23 6.98 -12.02
N THR A 226 -1.23 6.24 -12.52
CA THR A 226 -2.62 6.70 -12.63
C THR A 226 -3.18 7.02 -11.25
N ALA A 227 -3.14 6.06 -10.31
CA ALA A 227 -3.60 6.26 -8.95
C ALA A 227 -2.87 7.43 -8.27
N LEU A 228 -1.55 7.50 -8.40
CA LEU A 228 -0.76 8.57 -7.80
C LEU A 228 -1.10 9.95 -8.39
N THR A 229 -1.42 10.02 -9.70
CA THR A 229 -1.84 11.27 -10.33
C THR A 229 -3.17 11.78 -9.79
N MET A 230 -4.11 10.86 -9.53
CA MET A 230 -5.38 11.20 -8.86
C MET A 230 -5.12 11.63 -7.40
N ALA A 231 -4.25 10.93 -6.67
CA ALA A 231 -3.85 11.28 -5.31
C ALA A 231 -3.24 12.68 -5.19
N GLU A 232 -2.36 13.02 -6.14
CA GLU A 232 -1.71 14.34 -6.19
C GLU A 232 -2.71 15.48 -6.34
N TYR A 233 -3.83 15.26 -7.03
CA TYR A 233 -4.87 16.27 -7.15
C TYR A 233 -5.46 16.64 -5.78
N PHE A 234 -5.84 15.66 -4.99
CA PHE A 234 -6.40 15.91 -3.65
C PHE A 234 -5.37 16.54 -2.72
N ARG A 235 -4.11 16.11 -2.76
CA ARG A 235 -3.02 16.74 -2.01
C ARG A 235 -2.82 18.21 -2.39
N ASP A 236 -2.73 18.50 -3.68
CA ASP A 236 -2.22 19.77 -4.19
C ASP A 236 -3.31 20.84 -4.42
N TYR A 237 -4.56 20.43 -4.70
CA TYR A 237 -5.67 21.32 -5.01
C TYR A 237 -6.76 21.33 -3.94
N GLU A 238 -7.08 20.18 -3.36
CA GLU A 238 -8.08 20.12 -2.28
C GLU A 238 -7.47 20.17 -0.89
N HIS A 239 -6.13 20.09 -0.79
CA HIS A 239 -5.38 20.15 0.48
C HIS A 239 -5.80 19.10 1.50
N ARG A 240 -6.31 17.95 1.02
CA ARG A 240 -6.72 16.83 1.87
C ARG A 240 -5.57 15.85 2.09
N PRO A 241 -5.46 15.24 3.26
CA PRO A 241 -4.54 14.13 3.45
C PRO A 241 -4.99 12.94 2.62
N VAL A 242 -4.04 12.28 1.98
CA VAL A 242 -4.30 11.11 1.12
C VAL A 242 -3.59 9.90 1.68
N LEU A 243 -4.30 8.78 1.78
CA LEU A 243 -3.73 7.46 2.02
C LEU A 243 -3.76 6.65 0.73
N LEU A 244 -2.58 6.35 0.18
CA LEU A 244 -2.41 5.60 -1.06
C LEU A 244 -1.98 4.18 -0.76
N PHE A 245 -2.82 3.20 -1.11
CA PHE A 245 -2.45 1.79 -1.10
C PHE A 245 -1.93 1.36 -2.47
N ILE A 246 -0.84 0.59 -2.47
CA ILE A 246 -0.31 -0.07 -3.68
C ILE A 246 -0.22 -1.57 -3.38
N ASP A 247 -1.09 -2.34 -3.96
CA ASP A 247 -1.09 -3.81 -3.84
C ASP A 247 -0.98 -4.43 -5.25
N ASN A 248 0.16 -4.91 -5.68
CA ASN A 248 1.38 -5.15 -4.95
C ASN A 248 2.56 -4.44 -5.64
N ILE A 249 3.42 -3.78 -4.89
CA ILE A 249 4.57 -3.06 -5.46
C ILE A 249 5.55 -4.00 -6.20
N PHE A 250 5.67 -5.25 -5.77
CA PHE A 250 6.49 -6.25 -6.46
C PHE A 250 5.96 -6.55 -7.88
N ARG A 251 4.63 -6.53 -8.07
CA ARG A 251 4.01 -6.71 -9.39
C ARG A 251 4.28 -5.54 -10.33
N TYR A 252 4.39 -4.33 -9.80
CA TYR A 252 4.85 -3.17 -10.56
C TYR A 252 6.27 -3.41 -11.11
N ILE A 253 7.19 -3.89 -10.28
CA ILE A 253 8.56 -4.20 -10.69
C ILE A 253 8.58 -5.32 -11.74
N GLN A 254 7.79 -6.38 -11.55
CA GLN A 254 7.67 -7.45 -12.54
C GLN A 254 7.15 -6.95 -13.90
N ALA A 255 6.16 -6.05 -13.90
CA ALA A 255 5.66 -5.44 -15.12
C ALA A 255 6.76 -4.64 -15.84
N GLY A 256 7.59 -3.90 -15.10
CA GLY A 256 8.77 -3.21 -15.64
C GLY A 256 9.80 -4.17 -16.24
N GLN A 257 10.06 -5.29 -15.57
CA GLN A 257 10.94 -6.35 -16.09
C GLN A 257 10.41 -6.94 -17.40
N GLU A 258 9.12 -7.25 -17.48
CA GLU A 258 8.47 -7.77 -18.69
C GLU A 258 8.56 -6.76 -19.84
N VAL A 259 8.26 -5.47 -19.57
CA VAL A 259 8.37 -4.39 -20.57
C VAL A 259 9.82 -4.25 -21.06
N SER A 260 10.79 -4.22 -20.16
CA SER A 260 12.21 -4.11 -20.48
C SER A 260 12.68 -5.26 -21.38
N ALA A 261 12.29 -6.49 -21.07
CA ALA A 261 12.61 -7.67 -21.87
C ALA A 261 11.97 -7.62 -23.27
N LEU A 262 10.71 -7.18 -23.36
CA LEU A 262 9.99 -7.02 -24.63
C LEU A 262 10.59 -5.92 -25.52
N LEU A 263 11.10 -4.83 -24.91
CA LEU A 263 11.85 -3.79 -25.61
C LEU A 263 13.23 -4.25 -26.06
N GLY A 264 13.72 -5.41 -25.59
CA GLY A 264 15.02 -5.97 -25.96
C GLY A 264 16.19 -5.37 -25.19
N ARG A 265 15.94 -4.77 -24.02
CA ARG A 265 17.00 -4.23 -23.15
C ARG A 265 17.74 -5.39 -22.46
N LEU A 266 19.06 -5.25 -22.32
CA LEU A 266 19.86 -6.23 -21.59
C LEU A 266 19.48 -6.22 -20.10
N PRO A 267 19.19 -7.40 -19.52
CA PRO A 267 18.83 -7.47 -18.10
C PRO A 267 20.03 -7.20 -17.19
N SER A 268 19.74 -6.68 -16.00
CA SER A 268 20.69 -6.58 -14.90
C SER A 268 20.71 -7.86 -14.05
N ALA A 269 21.18 -7.79 -12.81
CA ALA A 269 21.24 -8.92 -11.89
C ALA A 269 19.87 -9.61 -11.74
N VAL A 270 19.88 -10.94 -11.67
CA VAL A 270 18.68 -11.80 -11.48
C VAL A 270 17.61 -11.61 -12.58
N GLY A 271 17.95 -10.97 -13.70
CA GLY A 271 17.04 -10.76 -14.82
C GLY A 271 16.16 -9.52 -14.72
N TYR A 272 16.35 -8.66 -13.72
CA TYR A 272 15.62 -7.39 -13.59
C TYR A 272 16.05 -6.35 -14.65
N GLN A 273 15.20 -5.36 -14.86
CA GLN A 273 15.49 -4.23 -15.75
C GLN A 273 16.67 -3.38 -15.22
N PRO A 274 17.52 -2.87 -16.12
CA PRO A 274 18.64 -1.99 -15.71
C PRO A 274 18.17 -0.65 -15.16
N THR A 275 16.91 -0.29 -15.37
CA THR A 275 16.25 0.95 -14.94
C THR A 275 15.46 0.79 -13.65
N LEU A 276 15.59 -0.34 -12.93
CA LEU A 276 14.79 -0.66 -11.74
C LEU A 276 14.79 0.47 -10.70
N ASP A 277 15.98 0.94 -10.30
CA ASP A 277 16.10 1.97 -9.25
C ASP A 277 15.52 3.31 -9.70
N SER A 278 15.71 3.68 -10.97
CA SER A 278 15.16 4.92 -11.52
C SER A 278 13.64 4.88 -11.64
N GLU A 279 13.07 3.76 -12.10
CA GLU A 279 11.61 3.58 -12.19
C GLU A 279 10.95 3.60 -10.80
N MET A 280 11.58 2.93 -9.83
CA MET A 280 11.14 3.00 -8.43
C MET A 280 11.26 4.42 -7.89
N GLY A 281 12.37 5.10 -8.13
CA GLY A 281 12.58 6.48 -7.72
C GLY A 281 11.54 7.43 -8.30
N GLU A 282 11.22 7.33 -9.60
CA GLU A 282 10.19 8.16 -10.25
C GLU A 282 8.81 8.02 -9.60
N LEU A 283 8.42 6.81 -9.21
CA LEU A 283 7.17 6.57 -8.50
C LEU A 283 7.24 7.07 -7.06
N GLN A 284 8.28 6.66 -6.33
CA GLN A 284 8.38 6.86 -4.88
C GLN A 284 8.62 8.32 -4.47
N GLU A 285 9.38 9.09 -5.27
CA GLU A 285 9.68 10.50 -4.97
C GLU A 285 8.47 11.45 -5.17
N ARG A 286 7.42 11.00 -5.87
CA ARG A 286 6.16 11.72 -5.98
C ARG A 286 5.29 11.56 -4.72
N ILE A 287 5.48 10.45 -3.99
CA ILE A 287 4.80 10.15 -2.72
C ILE A 287 5.49 10.93 -1.62
N THR A 288 4.97 12.09 -1.28
CA THR A 288 5.60 12.99 -0.32
C THR A 288 4.61 13.99 0.26
N THR A 289 5.02 14.63 1.35
CA THR A 289 4.33 15.81 1.91
C THR A 289 4.84 17.09 1.27
N THR A 290 3.92 17.95 0.89
CA THR A 290 4.19 19.30 0.39
C THR A 290 3.63 20.35 1.36
N SER A 291 3.81 21.63 1.03
CA SER A 291 3.15 22.72 1.78
C SER A 291 1.63 22.71 1.64
N ARG A 292 1.07 21.93 0.70
CA ARG A 292 -0.35 21.88 0.37
C ARG A 292 -1.08 20.71 1.00
N GLY A 293 -0.41 19.59 1.23
CA GLY A 293 -0.98 18.38 1.79
C GLY A 293 0.01 17.22 1.80
N SER A 294 -0.46 16.03 2.17
CA SER A 294 0.39 14.84 2.29
C SER A 294 -0.21 13.65 1.53
N ILE A 295 0.66 12.84 0.95
CA ILE A 295 0.32 11.48 0.49
C ILE A 295 1.13 10.51 1.35
N THR A 296 0.45 9.76 2.20
CA THR A 296 1.03 8.63 2.95
C THR A 296 0.76 7.37 2.16
N SER A 297 1.74 6.50 1.93
CA SER A 297 1.51 5.25 1.20
C SER A 297 1.72 4.02 2.06
N VAL A 298 0.83 3.06 1.87
CA VAL A 298 0.96 1.68 2.39
C VAL A 298 1.12 0.75 1.20
N GLN A 299 2.28 0.15 1.08
CA GLN A 299 2.66 -0.66 -0.07
C GLN A 299 2.77 -2.12 0.35
N ALA A 300 1.90 -2.96 -0.19
CA ALA A 300 2.02 -4.39 0.02
C ALA A 300 3.25 -4.92 -0.72
N VAL A 301 4.11 -5.60 0.01
CA VAL A 301 5.36 -6.15 -0.50
C VAL A 301 5.30 -7.68 -0.42
N TYR A 302 5.40 -8.32 -1.57
CA TYR A 302 5.61 -9.76 -1.65
C TYR A 302 7.11 -10.04 -1.69
N VAL A 303 7.58 -10.93 -0.83
CA VAL A 303 9.00 -11.33 -0.78
C VAL A 303 9.11 -12.71 -1.42
N PRO A 304 9.70 -12.83 -2.64
CA PRO A 304 9.87 -14.12 -3.30
C PRO A 304 10.76 -15.04 -2.47
N ALA A 305 10.28 -16.27 -2.24
CA ALA A 305 11.02 -17.31 -1.47
C ALA A 305 11.56 -16.84 -0.11
N ASP A 306 10.95 -15.80 0.49
CA ASP A 306 11.39 -15.15 1.73
C ASP A 306 12.84 -14.58 1.64
N ASP A 307 13.32 -14.29 0.42
CA ASP A 307 14.64 -13.73 0.17
C ASP A 307 14.63 -12.20 0.21
N LEU A 308 15.12 -11.64 1.30
CA LEU A 308 15.25 -10.19 1.49
C LEU A 308 16.42 -9.57 0.70
N THR A 309 17.25 -10.39 0.05
CA THR A 309 18.39 -9.92 -0.75
C THR A 309 18.05 -9.79 -2.24
N ASP A 310 16.83 -10.15 -2.63
CA ASP A 310 16.33 -9.96 -3.99
C ASP A 310 16.40 -8.47 -4.39
N PRO A 311 16.94 -8.13 -5.60
CA PRO A 311 17.11 -6.74 -6.02
C PRO A 311 15.83 -5.90 -5.98
N ALA A 312 14.67 -6.49 -6.29
CA ALA A 312 13.39 -5.79 -6.23
C ALA A 312 13.02 -5.41 -4.79
N ILE A 313 13.32 -6.32 -3.85
CA ILE A 313 13.06 -6.10 -2.43
C ILE A 313 14.02 -5.04 -1.89
N VAL A 314 15.31 -5.12 -2.22
CA VAL A 314 16.32 -4.13 -1.81
C VAL A 314 15.96 -2.73 -2.35
N ALA A 315 15.59 -2.62 -3.64
CA ALA A 315 15.15 -1.35 -4.24
C ALA A 315 13.89 -0.79 -3.55
N THR A 316 12.94 -1.66 -3.17
CA THR A 316 11.74 -1.24 -2.43
C THR A 316 12.09 -0.74 -1.03
N PHE A 317 12.90 -1.50 -0.28
CA PHE A 317 13.29 -1.13 1.09
C PHE A 317 14.04 0.20 1.17
N ALA A 318 14.82 0.55 0.14
CA ALA A 318 15.57 1.81 0.10
C ALA A 318 14.67 3.06 0.20
N HIS A 319 13.39 2.92 -0.15
CA HIS A 319 12.42 4.02 -0.13
C HIS A 319 11.47 3.98 1.07
N LEU A 320 11.44 2.90 1.87
CA LEU A 320 10.49 2.75 2.96
C LEU A 320 10.96 3.46 4.24
N ASP A 321 10.04 4.20 4.84
CA ASP A 321 10.22 4.85 6.15
C ASP A 321 9.82 3.94 7.31
N SER A 322 8.89 3.02 7.07
CA SER A 322 8.38 2.07 8.05
C SER A 322 8.07 0.72 7.41
N SER A 323 8.20 -0.35 8.16
CA SER A 323 7.85 -1.70 7.74
C SER A 323 7.00 -2.39 8.79
N THR A 324 5.80 -2.83 8.41
CA THR A 324 4.90 -3.64 9.24
C THR A 324 4.90 -5.07 8.71
N VAL A 325 5.30 -6.00 9.55
CA VAL A 325 5.38 -7.43 9.23
C VAL A 325 4.21 -8.17 9.86
N LEU A 326 3.38 -8.79 9.03
CA LEU A 326 2.30 -9.68 9.46
C LEU A 326 2.81 -11.11 9.53
N SER A 327 2.71 -11.73 10.70
CA SER A 327 3.28 -13.03 11.01
C SER A 327 2.24 -14.13 10.99
N ARG A 328 2.52 -15.23 10.28
CA ARG A 328 1.67 -16.43 10.33
C ARG A 328 1.61 -17.04 11.73
N ARG A 329 2.70 -16.95 12.50
CA ARG A 329 2.74 -17.42 13.90
C ARG A 329 1.72 -16.67 14.75
N GLN A 330 1.65 -15.33 14.63
CA GLN A 330 0.66 -14.52 15.35
C GLN A 330 -0.76 -14.88 14.89
N ALA A 331 -0.99 -14.98 13.60
CA ALA A 331 -2.30 -15.33 13.03
C ALA A 331 -2.77 -16.72 13.49
N SER A 332 -1.89 -17.74 13.50
CA SER A 332 -2.22 -19.09 13.95
C SER A 332 -2.53 -19.17 15.45
N GLN A 333 -2.04 -18.23 16.24
CA GLN A 333 -2.35 -18.07 17.67
C GLN A 333 -3.62 -17.23 17.93
N GLY A 334 -4.26 -16.73 16.85
CA GLY A 334 -5.43 -15.88 16.95
C GLY A 334 -5.14 -14.43 17.33
N PHE A 335 -3.88 -13.98 17.30
CA PHE A 335 -3.54 -12.59 17.63
C PHE A 335 -3.74 -11.69 16.43
N TYR A 336 -4.80 -10.87 16.45
CA TYR A 336 -5.12 -9.92 15.40
C TYR A 336 -5.16 -8.48 15.93
N PRO A 337 -4.59 -7.48 15.18
CA PRO A 337 -3.85 -7.67 13.93
C PRO A 337 -2.59 -8.52 14.15
N ALA A 338 -2.28 -9.40 13.19
CA ALA A 338 -1.19 -10.37 13.31
C ALA A 338 0.21 -9.73 13.11
N ILE A 339 0.41 -8.54 13.64
CA ILE A 339 1.66 -7.76 13.52
C ILE A 339 2.75 -8.39 14.39
N ASP A 340 3.90 -8.64 13.79
CA ASP A 340 5.09 -9.06 14.52
C ASP A 340 5.77 -7.85 15.17
N PRO A 341 5.77 -7.72 16.50
CA PRO A 341 6.28 -6.54 17.18
C PRO A 341 7.80 -6.41 17.14
N LEU A 342 8.52 -7.50 16.88
CA LEU A 342 9.97 -7.54 16.86
C LEU A 342 10.56 -7.37 15.46
N GLN A 343 9.86 -7.85 14.43
CA GLN A 343 10.29 -7.72 13.04
C GLN A 343 9.85 -6.41 12.40
N SER A 344 8.78 -5.79 12.90
CA SER A 344 8.27 -4.51 12.39
C SER A 344 9.14 -3.34 12.88
N LYS A 345 9.37 -2.35 12.00
CA LYS A 345 10.28 -1.22 12.27
C LYS A 345 9.70 0.10 11.75
N SER A 346 10.09 1.20 12.38
CA SER A 346 9.79 2.55 11.90
C SER A 346 10.98 3.48 12.17
N SER A 347 11.36 4.27 11.17
CA SER A 347 12.36 5.33 11.31
C SER A 347 11.89 6.45 12.24
N LEU A 348 10.56 6.59 12.38
CA LEU A 348 9.95 7.61 13.24
C LEU A 348 10.01 7.24 14.72
N LEU A 349 10.26 5.98 15.09
CA LEU A 349 10.35 5.56 16.50
C LEU A 349 11.69 6.00 17.10
N ALA A 350 11.84 7.29 17.28
CA ALA A 350 12.99 7.96 17.89
C ALA A 350 12.52 9.04 18.86
N PRO A 351 13.24 9.28 19.97
CA PRO A 351 12.81 10.25 21.00
C PRO A 351 12.51 11.66 20.47
N GLN A 352 13.23 12.07 19.41
CA GLN A 352 13.09 13.40 18.80
C GLN A 352 11.77 13.54 18.00
N ALA A 353 11.21 12.41 17.52
CA ALA A 353 10.02 12.40 16.69
C ALA A 353 8.75 12.08 17.50
N VAL A 354 8.79 10.99 18.30
CA VAL A 354 7.61 10.54 19.08
C VAL A 354 7.61 11.00 20.54
N GLY A 355 8.70 11.59 21.02
CA GLY A 355 8.86 11.96 22.44
C GLY A 355 9.44 10.83 23.28
N TRP A 356 10.07 11.22 24.42
CA TRP A 356 10.76 10.27 25.31
C TRP A 356 9.84 9.25 25.96
N GLU A 357 8.62 9.61 26.30
CA GLU A 357 7.67 8.71 26.94
C GLU A 357 7.26 7.57 26.00
N HIS A 358 6.83 7.90 24.79
CA HIS A 358 6.44 6.92 23.80
C HIS A 358 7.62 5.97 23.47
N TYR A 359 8.79 6.54 23.16
CA TYR A 359 9.98 5.77 22.85
C TYR A 359 10.35 4.79 23.96
N ARG A 360 10.31 5.22 25.23
CA ARG A 360 10.61 4.37 26.39
C ARG A 360 9.61 3.23 26.50
N ILE A 361 8.32 3.49 26.44
CA ILE A 361 7.27 2.48 26.54
C ILE A 361 7.43 1.44 25.41
N ALA A 362 7.61 1.88 24.18
CA ALA A 362 7.82 0.99 23.03
C ALA A 362 9.08 0.13 23.19
N SER A 363 10.17 0.70 23.69
CA SER A 363 11.43 0.00 23.92
C SER A 363 11.29 -1.04 25.04
N GLU A 364 10.62 -0.72 26.14
CA GLU A 364 10.35 -1.64 27.24
C GLU A 364 9.45 -2.80 26.79
N VAL A 365 8.39 -2.52 26.01
CA VAL A 365 7.51 -3.54 25.42
C VAL A 365 8.31 -4.49 24.53
N ARG A 366 9.13 -3.95 23.61
CA ARG A 366 9.96 -4.78 22.72
C ARG A 366 10.96 -5.64 23.51
N SER A 367 11.63 -5.05 24.47
CA SER A 367 12.61 -5.78 25.31
C SER A 367 11.95 -6.93 26.06
N LEU A 368 10.76 -6.71 26.61
CA LEU A 368 10.01 -7.72 27.34
C LEU A 368 9.52 -8.86 26.42
N LEU A 369 9.02 -8.52 25.22
CA LEU A 369 8.61 -9.51 24.24
C LEU A 369 9.80 -10.31 23.69
N ALA A 370 10.95 -9.68 23.46
CA ALA A 370 12.17 -10.36 23.03
C ALA A 370 12.68 -11.34 24.12
N ARG A 371 12.66 -10.93 25.40
CA ARG A 371 12.99 -11.82 26.52
C ARG A 371 12.04 -13.01 26.59
N TYR A 372 10.75 -12.77 26.41
CA TYR A 372 9.75 -13.84 26.37
C TYR A 372 10.02 -14.83 25.23
N GLU A 373 10.35 -14.33 24.02
CA GLU A 373 10.69 -15.21 22.89
C GLU A 373 11.90 -16.10 23.19
N GLN A 374 12.95 -15.57 23.81
CA GLN A 374 14.12 -16.35 24.23
C GLN A 374 13.79 -17.41 25.28
N LEU A 375 12.82 -17.16 26.14
CA LEU A 375 12.42 -18.10 27.20
C LEU A 375 11.41 -19.15 26.71
N GLN A 376 10.83 -19.02 25.52
CA GLN A 376 9.83 -19.98 25.03
C GLN A 376 10.35 -21.41 24.93
N ASP A 377 11.57 -21.59 24.43
CA ASP A 377 12.20 -22.92 24.33
C ASP A 377 12.47 -23.54 25.72
N VAL A 378 12.90 -22.73 26.67
CA VAL A 378 13.10 -23.14 28.06
C VAL A 378 11.78 -23.57 28.68
N ILE A 379 10.72 -22.77 28.50
CA ILE A 379 9.38 -23.07 29.00
C ILE A 379 8.80 -24.35 28.35
N ALA A 380 9.03 -24.57 27.08
CA ALA A 380 8.56 -25.75 26.37
C ALA A 380 9.21 -27.04 26.83
N ILE A 381 10.49 -26.99 27.24
CA ILE A 381 11.27 -28.16 27.66
C ILE A 381 11.15 -28.39 29.16
N LEU A 382 11.32 -27.35 29.97
CA LEU A 382 11.47 -27.44 31.42
C LEU A 382 10.24 -27.00 32.21
N GLY A 383 9.31 -26.29 31.56
CA GLY A 383 8.15 -25.73 32.23
C GLY A 383 8.40 -24.37 32.88
N MET A 384 7.30 -23.73 33.29
CA MET A 384 7.33 -22.40 33.96
C MET A 384 7.93 -22.44 35.35
N GLU A 385 7.93 -23.60 36.01
CA GLU A 385 8.37 -23.77 37.40
C GLU A 385 9.90 -23.61 37.55
N GLU A 386 10.64 -23.90 36.49
CA GLU A 386 12.09 -23.82 36.46
C GLU A 386 12.62 -22.40 36.18
N LEU A 387 11.73 -21.47 35.82
CA LEU A 387 12.14 -20.09 35.64
C LEU A 387 12.42 -19.37 36.97
N SER A 388 13.36 -18.46 36.92
CA SER A 388 13.57 -17.52 38.05
C SER A 388 12.29 -16.73 38.33
N PRO A 389 12.07 -16.27 39.58
CA PRO A 389 10.88 -15.43 39.88
C PRO A 389 10.75 -14.20 38.97
N GLU A 390 11.88 -13.60 38.61
CA GLU A 390 11.93 -12.44 37.69
C GLU A 390 11.53 -12.84 36.26
N ASP A 391 12.04 -13.97 35.74
CA ASP A 391 11.67 -14.46 34.41
C ASP A 391 10.22 -14.89 34.35
N ARG A 392 9.72 -15.54 35.39
CA ARG A 392 8.30 -15.91 35.47
C ARG A 392 7.40 -14.69 35.42
N GLN A 393 7.72 -13.65 36.18
CA GLN A 393 6.98 -12.40 36.15
C GLN A 393 7.05 -11.70 34.76
N ALA A 394 8.26 -11.68 34.15
CA ALA A 394 8.47 -11.15 32.81
C ALA A 394 7.61 -11.88 31.78
N VAL A 395 7.57 -13.21 31.81
CA VAL A 395 6.75 -14.03 30.93
C VAL A 395 5.25 -13.74 31.10
N LEU A 396 4.76 -13.71 32.34
CA LEU A 396 3.34 -13.43 32.61
C LEU A 396 2.94 -12.04 32.13
N ARG A 397 3.79 -11.05 32.31
CA ARG A 397 3.57 -9.68 31.83
C ARG A 397 3.67 -9.59 30.31
N ALA A 398 4.62 -10.28 29.68
CA ALA A 398 4.75 -10.35 28.24
C ALA A 398 3.51 -10.96 27.57
N ARG A 399 2.92 -12.00 28.15
CA ARG A 399 1.68 -12.62 27.67
C ARG A 399 0.49 -11.63 27.71
N ARG A 400 0.38 -10.82 28.78
CA ARG A 400 -0.63 -9.77 28.87
C ARG A 400 -0.42 -8.70 27.79
N ILE A 401 0.82 -8.25 27.59
CA ILE A 401 1.19 -7.29 26.55
C ILE A 401 0.85 -7.84 25.17
N GLN A 402 1.19 -9.10 24.89
CA GLN A 402 0.91 -9.74 23.60
C GLN A 402 -0.59 -9.79 23.31
N ARG A 403 -1.41 -10.12 24.32
CA ARG A 403 -2.88 -10.07 24.18
C ARG A 403 -3.41 -8.64 24.09
N PHE A 404 -2.86 -7.70 24.82
CA PHE A 404 -3.28 -6.29 24.75
C PHE A 404 -2.89 -5.61 23.44
N LEU A 405 -1.91 -6.12 22.69
CA LEU A 405 -1.62 -5.69 21.32
C LEU A 405 -2.72 -6.10 20.34
N THR A 406 -3.53 -7.10 20.66
CA THR A 406 -4.70 -7.45 19.84
C THR A 406 -5.79 -6.39 19.99
N GLN A 407 -6.57 -6.19 18.94
CA GLN A 407 -7.60 -5.16 18.89
C GLN A 407 -8.72 -5.61 17.95
N PRO A 408 -10.00 -5.49 18.38
CA PRO A 408 -11.09 -5.75 17.48
C PRO A 408 -11.23 -4.63 16.44
N PHE A 409 -11.43 -5.00 15.18
CA PHE A 409 -11.60 -4.08 14.08
C PHE A 409 -13.08 -3.88 13.75
N PHE A 410 -13.46 -2.69 13.33
CA PHE A 410 -14.82 -2.38 12.89
C PHE A 410 -15.22 -3.23 11.69
N VAL A 411 -14.28 -3.45 10.76
CA VAL A 411 -14.53 -4.29 9.56
C VAL A 411 -14.67 -5.76 9.89
N SER A 412 -14.31 -6.21 11.09
CA SER A 412 -14.48 -7.59 11.53
C SER A 412 -15.73 -7.82 12.40
N GLU A 413 -16.44 -6.78 12.79
CA GLU A 413 -17.66 -6.89 13.62
C GLU A 413 -18.68 -7.91 13.08
N PRO A 414 -19.02 -7.92 11.76
CA PRO A 414 -20.03 -8.85 11.23
C PRO A 414 -19.64 -10.33 11.35
N PHE A 415 -18.35 -10.62 11.53
CA PHE A 415 -17.83 -11.99 11.59
C PHE A 415 -17.46 -12.45 12.99
N THR A 416 -17.25 -11.52 13.92
CA THR A 416 -16.72 -11.81 15.27
C THR A 416 -17.70 -11.51 16.38
N ASP A 417 -18.77 -10.78 16.10
CA ASP A 417 -19.72 -10.21 17.09
C ASP A 417 -19.02 -9.36 18.17
N ILE A 418 -17.79 -8.92 17.93
CA ILE A 418 -17.03 -8.05 18.85
C ILE A 418 -17.01 -6.64 18.26
N PRO A 419 -17.54 -5.62 18.97
CA PRO A 419 -17.51 -4.24 18.51
C PRO A 419 -16.07 -3.75 18.26
N GLY A 420 -15.83 -3.15 17.10
CA GLY A 420 -14.56 -2.56 16.75
C GLY A 420 -14.17 -1.41 17.67
N LYS A 421 -12.88 -1.14 17.76
CA LYS A 421 -12.33 -0.12 18.66
C LYS A 421 -11.26 0.70 17.94
N TYR A 422 -11.46 2.01 17.91
CA TYR A 422 -10.39 2.98 17.67
C TYR A 422 -9.74 3.33 19.00
N VAL A 423 -8.41 3.28 19.09
CA VAL A 423 -7.68 3.57 20.32
C VAL A 423 -6.71 4.72 20.06
N SER A 424 -6.90 5.84 20.73
CA SER A 424 -6.00 6.99 20.59
C SER A 424 -4.58 6.66 21.09
N LEU A 425 -3.58 7.41 20.62
CA LEU A 425 -2.18 7.21 21.04
C LEU A 425 -2.05 7.40 22.57
N ASP A 426 -2.72 8.39 23.16
CA ASP A 426 -2.66 8.62 24.61
C ASP A 426 -3.23 7.45 25.42
N GLN A 427 -4.34 6.86 24.95
CA GLN A 427 -4.94 5.68 25.58
C GLN A 427 -4.01 4.46 25.42
N THR A 428 -3.38 4.32 24.27
CA THR A 428 -2.39 3.28 23.99
C THR A 428 -1.20 3.40 24.96
N LEU A 429 -0.56 4.56 25.02
CA LEU A 429 0.59 4.79 25.89
C LEU A 429 0.24 4.58 27.36
N ARG A 430 -0.92 5.10 27.79
CA ARG A 430 -1.41 4.93 29.17
C ARG A 430 -1.60 3.47 29.52
N GLY A 431 -2.23 2.68 28.64
CA GLY A 431 -2.48 1.27 28.87
C GLY A 431 -1.19 0.47 29.00
N PHE A 432 -0.27 0.60 28.04
CA PHE A 432 1.01 -0.12 28.10
C PHE A 432 1.88 0.29 29.28
N ARG A 433 1.95 1.59 29.62
CA ARG A 433 2.67 2.05 30.81
C ARG A 433 2.14 1.41 32.10
N GLN A 434 0.83 1.28 32.24
CA GLN A 434 0.22 0.68 33.42
C GLN A 434 0.46 -0.83 33.50
N ILE A 435 0.46 -1.55 32.35
CA ILE A 435 0.81 -2.97 32.31
C ILE A 435 2.29 -3.17 32.66
N LEU A 436 3.19 -2.38 32.08
CA LEU A 436 4.63 -2.44 32.35
C LEU A 436 4.95 -2.17 33.83
N SER A 437 4.22 -1.26 34.47
CA SER A 437 4.41 -0.98 35.91
C SER A 437 3.97 -2.11 36.84
N GLY A 438 3.33 -3.16 36.32
CA GLY A 438 2.83 -4.29 37.12
C GLY A 438 1.51 -4.02 37.82
N ARG A 439 0.87 -2.90 37.58
CA ARG A 439 -0.39 -2.53 38.24
C ARG A 439 -1.50 -3.57 38.04
N TYR A 440 -1.46 -4.29 36.92
CA TYR A 440 -2.49 -5.25 36.53
C TYR A 440 -1.98 -6.70 36.45
N ASP A 441 -0.88 -7.02 37.19
CA ASP A 441 -0.33 -8.38 37.23
C ASP A 441 -1.29 -9.40 37.87
N HIS A 442 -2.27 -8.95 38.64
CA HIS A 442 -3.33 -9.77 39.25
C HIS A 442 -4.48 -10.12 38.27
N ILE A 443 -4.64 -9.37 37.17
CA ILE A 443 -5.72 -9.58 36.21
C ILE A 443 -5.42 -10.79 35.31
N PRO A 444 -6.40 -11.69 35.06
CA PRO A 444 -6.24 -12.80 34.15
C PRO A 444 -5.84 -12.33 32.74
N GLU A 445 -4.88 -13.04 32.10
CA GLU A 445 -4.39 -12.65 30.80
C GLU A 445 -5.43 -12.64 29.68
N GLN A 446 -6.52 -13.43 29.81
CA GLN A 446 -7.65 -13.45 28.88
C GLN A 446 -8.42 -12.12 28.84
N ALA A 447 -8.42 -11.36 29.93
CA ALA A 447 -9.08 -10.05 29.93
C ALA A 447 -8.43 -9.04 28.99
N PHE A 448 -7.15 -9.21 28.64
CA PHE A 448 -6.43 -8.33 27.72
C PHE A 448 -6.63 -8.66 26.24
N TYR A 449 -7.20 -9.81 25.93
CA TYR A 449 -7.37 -10.29 24.56
C TYR A 449 -8.55 -9.60 23.86
N MET A 450 -8.32 -9.08 22.63
CA MET A 450 -9.32 -8.40 21.80
C MET A 450 -10.06 -7.30 22.57
N THR A 451 -9.28 -6.37 23.12
CA THR A 451 -9.78 -5.17 23.82
C THR A 451 -9.21 -3.91 23.19
N GLY A 452 -9.87 -2.79 23.34
CA GLY A 452 -9.38 -1.47 22.92
C GLY A 452 -8.48 -0.85 23.99
N THR A 453 -9.10 -0.24 24.99
CA THR A 453 -8.40 0.49 26.05
C THR A 453 -8.18 -0.35 27.29
N ILE A 454 -7.44 0.19 28.25
CA ILE A 454 -7.24 -0.48 29.54
C ILE A 454 -8.54 -0.56 30.35
N GLU A 455 -9.45 0.38 30.16
CA GLU A 455 -10.78 0.38 30.76
C GLU A 455 -11.59 -0.84 30.28
N ASP A 456 -11.53 -1.14 28.97
CA ASP A 456 -12.18 -2.35 28.42
C ASP A 456 -11.62 -3.64 29.06
N VAL A 457 -10.31 -3.67 29.34
CA VAL A 457 -9.69 -4.81 30.07
C VAL A 457 -10.28 -4.97 31.47
N LEU A 458 -10.44 -3.87 32.20
CA LEU A 458 -11.00 -3.90 33.56
C LEU A 458 -12.46 -4.35 33.55
N ASP A 459 -13.25 -3.89 32.59
CA ASP A 459 -14.65 -4.28 32.44
C ASP A 459 -14.77 -5.76 32.06
N LYS A 460 -13.90 -6.24 31.16
CA LYS A 460 -13.85 -7.66 30.79
C LYS A 460 -13.39 -8.55 31.96
N ALA A 461 -12.44 -8.09 32.76
CA ALA A 461 -11.99 -8.81 33.95
C ALA A 461 -13.13 -9.01 34.95
N ARG A 462 -13.94 -7.96 35.21
CA ARG A 462 -15.12 -8.05 36.10
C ARG A 462 -16.16 -9.06 35.59
N ARG A 463 -16.41 -9.12 34.29
CA ARG A 463 -17.33 -10.11 33.70
C ARG A 463 -16.82 -11.52 33.88
N LEU A 464 -15.52 -11.75 33.64
CA LEU A 464 -14.90 -13.05 33.84
C LEU A 464 -14.95 -13.52 35.32
N GLU A 465 -14.79 -12.59 36.26
CA GLU A 465 -14.93 -12.88 37.71
C GLU A 465 -16.38 -13.11 38.14
N GLY A 466 -17.35 -12.45 37.47
CA GLY A 466 -18.78 -12.60 37.74
C GLY A 466 -19.41 -13.83 37.12
N GLY A 467 -18.70 -14.63 36.32
CA GLY A 467 -19.19 -15.84 35.69
C GLY A 467 -20.12 -15.62 34.48
N GLU A 468 -20.15 -14.43 33.93
CA GLU A 468 -20.78 -14.10 32.63
C GLU A 468 -19.73 -14.29 31.51
N GLU A 469 -19.90 -15.36 30.70
CA GLU A 469 -19.14 -15.60 29.46
C GLU A 469 -19.58 -14.69 28.32
#